data_3fa79712ab04ff2bad03705d1dfa9a39
#
_entry.id   3fa79712ab04ff2bad03705d1dfa9a39
#
_cell.length_a   1.000
_cell.length_b   1.000
_cell.length_c   1.000
_cell.angle_alpha   90.00
_cell.angle_beta   90.00
_cell.angle_gamma   90.00
#
_symmetry.space_group_name_H-M   'P 1'
#
loop_
_entity.id
_entity.type
_entity.pdbx_description
1 polymer ?
#
loop_
_entity_poly.entity_id
_entity_poly.type
_entity_poly.pdbx_seq_one_letter_code
_entity_poly.pdbx_strand_id
1 'polypeptide(L)'
;MLFRVEHLVHLVLLLAWFGVSAAQIFNFQCGHTTRLKRIVIRSPAQPSSSCQYTIRRHSNHVCQLLIRFQHFELQQPTTDAVMNTLTCIDSFTAGRFTLCGDNSGQHIYIPFVGDSLALNFNLPSRWSQSNWHLIVEQLECPPAPSHVADGLPPLISGMVNDILDLRNVFSRFVNDMNLLAPPGCDQYYTEPTGLIKSFNYRDGMNTHYMGSLKYTVCVKQTMKATLIEYTVKTFSLSSELPNEFYNEACHPFIYTDGRKSDYLMIPNSYFANNAAIQPTYFCGQGLTPGQVVIGSSPFIMRFSSDEQWQMEETGFSIEYRTKVAI
;
A
#
# COMPACT_ATOMS: atom_id res chain seq x y z
N MET A 1 -49.80 8.97 37.82
CA MET A 1 -49.15 9.77 36.73
C MET A 1 -47.64 9.80 36.80
N LEU A 2 -47.01 9.18 37.78
CA LEU A 2 -45.54 9.11 37.97
C LEU A 2 -44.88 7.90 37.25
N PHE A 3 -45.59 6.84 36.96
CA PHE A 3 -45.07 5.62 36.32
C PHE A 3 -44.73 5.75 34.81
N ARG A 4 -45.13 6.82 34.13
CA ARG A 4 -44.86 7.03 32.70
C ARG A 4 -43.58 7.81 32.41
N VAL A 5 -43.02 8.52 33.38
CA VAL A 5 -41.86 9.35 33.20
C VAL A 5 -40.53 8.55 33.29
N GLU A 6 -40.51 7.54 34.18
CA GLU A 6 -39.30 6.70 34.32
C GLU A 6 -39.01 5.82 33.09
N HIS A 7 -40.04 5.30 32.42
CA HIS A 7 -39.87 4.55 31.19
C HIS A 7 -39.35 5.39 30.01
N LEU A 8 -39.74 6.67 29.96
CA LEU A 8 -39.24 7.60 28.93
C LEU A 8 -37.78 7.96 29.16
N VAL A 9 -37.39 8.17 30.41
CA VAL A 9 -36.00 8.49 30.77
C VAL A 9 -35.07 7.29 30.51
N HIS A 10 -35.54 6.06 30.82
CA HIS A 10 -34.74 4.86 30.48
C HIS A 10 -34.66 4.61 28.98
N LEU A 11 -35.71 4.91 28.21
CA LEU A 11 -35.65 4.80 26.75
C LEU A 11 -34.73 5.82 26.12
N VAL A 12 -34.70 7.05 26.63
CA VAL A 12 -33.79 8.10 26.16
C VAL A 12 -32.34 7.80 26.55
N LEU A 13 -32.11 7.26 27.76
CA LEU A 13 -30.77 6.84 28.19
C LEU A 13 -30.28 5.60 27.42
N LEU A 14 -31.14 4.65 27.09
CA LEU A 14 -30.80 3.51 26.23
C LEU A 14 -30.47 3.97 24.79
N LEU A 15 -31.20 4.94 24.25
CA LEU A 15 -30.90 5.51 22.93
C LEU A 15 -29.61 6.33 22.93
N ALA A 16 -29.23 6.94 24.07
CA ALA A 16 -27.95 7.62 24.23
C ALA A 16 -26.74 6.67 24.39
N TRP A 17 -26.96 5.44 24.90
CA TRP A 17 -25.93 4.40 24.99
C TRP A 17 -25.76 3.61 23.70
N PHE A 18 -26.75 3.57 22.83
CA PHE A 18 -26.64 3.11 21.46
C PHE A 18 -26.33 4.25 20.48
N GLY A 19 -25.56 5.21 20.92
CA GLY A 19 -24.79 6.11 20.06
C GLY A 19 -23.74 5.33 19.28
N VAL A 20 -24.18 4.31 18.53
CA VAL A 20 -23.49 3.80 17.38
C VAL A 20 -23.31 5.01 16.49
N SER A 21 -22.11 5.56 16.48
CA SER A 21 -21.68 6.40 15.37
C SER A 21 -21.93 5.59 14.13
N ALA A 22 -23.12 5.74 13.54
CA ALA A 22 -23.39 5.33 12.19
C ALA A 22 -22.37 6.13 11.38
N ALA A 23 -21.18 5.58 11.18
CA ALA A 23 -20.28 6.04 10.15
C ALA A 23 -21.16 6.04 8.90
N GLN A 24 -21.60 7.22 8.50
CA GLN A 24 -22.42 7.39 7.33
C GLN A 24 -21.60 6.81 6.18
N ILE A 25 -21.92 5.61 5.76
CA ILE A 25 -21.33 4.96 4.60
C ILE A 25 -21.90 5.72 3.41
N PHE A 26 -21.30 6.87 3.09
CA PHE A 26 -21.62 7.58 1.87
C PHE A 26 -21.09 6.74 0.71
N ASN A 27 -21.99 6.17 -0.06
CA ASN A 27 -21.68 5.57 -1.36
C ASN A 27 -21.37 6.72 -2.33
N PHE A 28 -20.09 6.96 -2.58
CA PHE A 28 -19.65 8.00 -3.52
C PHE A 28 -19.86 7.51 -4.94
N GLN A 29 -20.66 8.25 -5.70
CA GLN A 29 -20.85 8.00 -7.13
C GLN A 29 -19.64 8.51 -7.94
N CYS A 30 -19.48 8.02 -9.15
CA CYS A 30 -18.50 8.52 -10.11
C CYS A 30 -18.65 10.04 -10.29
N GLY A 31 -17.53 10.75 -10.43
CA GLY A 31 -17.48 12.21 -10.51
C GLY A 31 -17.48 12.94 -9.16
N HIS A 32 -17.55 12.20 -8.05
CA HIS A 32 -17.65 12.81 -6.72
C HIS A 32 -16.32 13.44 -6.26
N THR A 33 -16.42 14.61 -5.64
CA THR A 33 -15.30 15.31 -4.98
C THR A 33 -15.56 15.38 -3.49
N THR A 34 -14.57 15.03 -2.66
CA THR A 34 -14.71 15.02 -1.21
C THR A 34 -13.47 15.55 -0.47
N ARG A 35 -13.69 16.03 0.77
CA ARG A 35 -12.64 16.40 1.73
C ARG A 35 -12.67 15.53 2.99
N LEU A 36 -13.50 14.48 3.02
CA LEU A 36 -13.60 13.62 4.20
C LEU A 36 -12.27 12.92 4.47
N LYS A 37 -11.91 12.81 5.75
CA LYS A 37 -10.67 12.16 6.18
C LYS A 37 -10.64 10.67 5.81
N ARG A 38 -11.80 10.00 5.93
CA ARG A 38 -11.97 8.59 5.58
C ARG A 38 -13.23 8.42 4.74
N ILE A 39 -13.10 7.70 3.64
CA ILE A 39 -14.20 7.40 2.72
C ILE A 39 -14.18 5.95 2.30
N VAL A 40 -15.33 5.45 1.92
CA VAL A 40 -15.52 4.15 1.27
C VAL A 40 -16.03 4.39 -0.14
N ILE A 41 -15.31 3.86 -1.11
CA ILE A 41 -15.63 3.97 -2.53
C ILE A 41 -16.01 2.58 -3.01
N ARG A 42 -17.19 2.44 -3.60
CA ARG A 42 -17.66 1.20 -4.21
C ARG A 42 -17.99 1.41 -5.68
N SER A 43 -17.76 0.35 -6.47
CA SER A 43 -18.19 0.34 -7.85
C SER A 43 -19.71 0.55 -7.95
N PRO A 44 -20.19 1.33 -8.91
CA PRO A 44 -21.62 1.33 -9.26
C PRO A 44 -22.02 -0.03 -9.84
N ALA A 45 -23.31 -0.35 -9.78
CA ALA A 45 -23.83 -1.62 -10.32
C ALA A 45 -23.56 -1.79 -11.84
N GLN A 46 -23.48 -0.68 -12.55
CA GLN A 46 -23.09 -0.62 -13.95
C GLN A 46 -22.06 0.50 -14.10
N PRO A 47 -20.75 0.19 -14.07
CA PRO A 47 -19.72 1.18 -14.26
C PRO A 47 -19.78 1.77 -15.68
N SER A 48 -19.64 3.08 -15.78
CA SER A 48 -19.39 3.74 -17.06
C SER A 48 -17.97 3.43 -17.53
N SER A 49 -17.67 3.72 -18.79
CA SER A 49 -16.31 3.54 -19.35
C SER A 49 -15.24 4.39 -18.65
N SER A 50 -15.65 5.36 -17.84
CA SER A 50 -14.75 6.18 -17.03
C SER A 50 -15.44 6.55 -15.72
N CYS A 51 -14.71 6.44 -14.63
CA CYS A 51 -15.18 6.79 -13.29
C CYS A 51 -14.03 7.46 -12.51
N GLN A 52 -14.22 8.71 -12.12
CA GLN A 52 -13.23 9.49 -11.41
C GLN A 52 -13.75 9.90 -10.02
N TYR A 53 -12.90 9.81 -9.03
CA TYR A 53 -13.12 10.37 -7.69
C TYR A 53 -12.01 11.38 -7.40
N THR A 54 -12.37 12.55 -6.88
CA THR A 54 -11.40 13.59 -6.52
C THR A 54 -11.32 13.74 -5.00
N ILE A 55 -10.17 13.43 -4.44
CA ILE A 55 -9.90 13.58 -3.01
C ILE A 55 -9.21 14.93 -2.80
N ARG A 56 -9.89 15.87 -2.14
CA ARG A 56 -9.29 17.13 -1.70
C ARG A 56 -8.75 16.99 -0.30
N ARG A 57 -7.71 17.73 0.01
CA ARG A 57 -7.13 17.73 1.36
C ARG A 57 -8.18 17.96 2.43
N HIS A 58 -8.21 17.08 3.43
CA HIS A 58 -9.01 17.25 4.64
C HIS A 58 -8.51 18.44 5.49
N SER A 59 -7.19 18.53 5.62
CA SER A 59 -6.48 19.61 6.33
C SER A 59 -5.12 19.88 5.68
N ASN A 60 -4.47 20.97 6.05
CA ASN A 60 -3.13 21.33 5.57
C ASN A 60 -2.04 20.36 6.06
N HIS A 61 -2.33 19.50 7.04
CA HIS A 61 -1.42 18.52 7.60
C HIS A 61 -1.44 17.18 6.85
N VAL A 62 -2.40 16.96 5.95
CA VAL A 62 -2.46 15.74 5.15
C VAL A 62 -1.21 15.63 4.28
N CYS A 63 -0.49 14.52 4.43
CA CYS A 63 0.75 14.26 3.72
C CYS A 63 0.74 12.95 2.91
N GLN A 64 -0.14 12.01 3.27
CA GLN A 64 -0.28 10.73 2.59
C GLN A 64 -1.74 10.35 2.40
N LEU A 65 -2.00 9.61 1.33
CA LEU A 65 -3.25 8.91 1.09
C LEU A 65 -3.00 7.42 1.18
N LEU A 66 -3.71 6.74 2.08
CA LEU A 66 -3.72 5.28 2.17
C LEU A 66 -4.96 4.76 1.47
N ILE A 67 -4.78 3.89 0.50
CA ILE A 67 -5.85 3.20 -0.23
C ILE A 67 -5.75 1.71 0.08
N ARG A 68 -6.77 1.14 0.72
CA ARG A 68 -6.90 -0.30 0.96
C ARG A 68 -7.91 -0.88 -0.01
N PHE A 69 -7.49 -1.88 -0.74
CA PHE A 69 -8.33 -2.63 -1.68
C PHE A 69 -9.03 -3.76 -0.93
N GLN A 70 -10.21 -3.47 -0.32
CA GLN A 70 -11.02 -4.51 0.33
C GLN A 70 -11.49 -5.54 -0.69
N HIS A 71 -11.89 -5.06 -1.84
CA HIS A 71 -12.10 -5.81 -3.06
C HIS A 71 -11.65 -4.95 -4.22
N PHE A 72 -10.95 -5.54 -5.16
CA PHE A 72 -10.49 -4.87 -6.37
C PHE A 72 -10.29 -5.89 -7.48
N GLU A 73 -11.21 -5.93 -8.40
CA GLU A 73 -11.17 -6.80 -9.55
C GLU A 73 -11.51 -6.01 -10.81
N LEU A 74 -10.55 -5.88 -11.71
CA LEU A 74 -10.70 -5.35 -13.06
C LEU A 74 -10.30 -6.43 -14.05
N GLN A 75 -10.50 -6.17 -15.35
CA GLN A 75 -10.06 -7.07 -16.40
C GLN A 75 -8.57 -7.40 -16.20
N GLN A 76 -8.20 -8.66 -16.41
CA GLN A 76 -6.80 -9.08 -16.39
C GLN A 76 -6.03 -8.36 -17.48
N PRO A 77 -4.73 -8.08 -17.26
CA PRO A 77 -3.89 -7.52 -18.29
C PRO A 77 -3.86 -8.44 -19.51
N THR A 78 -3.77 -7.86 -20.68
CA THR A 78 -3.75 -8.58 -21.95
C THR A 78 -2.40 -8.41 -22.64
N THR A 79 -1.96 -9.47 -23.32
CA THR A 79 -0.72 -9.45 -24.11
C THR A 79 -0.94 -8.76 -25.44
N ASP A 80 -0.06 -7.82 -25.77
CA ASP A 80 0.12 -7.35 -27.14
C ASP A 80 1.17 -8.23 -27.82
N ALA A 81 0.72 -9.08 -28.74
CA ALA A 81 1.58 -10.03 -29.43
C ALA A 81 2.61 -9.37 -30.37
N VAL A 82 2.37 -8.13 -30.78
CA VAL A 82 3.28 -7.38 -31.67
C VAL A 82 4.39 -6.72 -30.88
N MET A 83 4.03 -6.10 -29.75
CA MET A 83 4.97 -5.37 -28.88
C MET A 83 5.60 -6.26 -27.82
N ASN A 84 5.08 -7.47 -27.62
CA ASN A 84 5.44 -8.37 -26.53
C ASN A 84 5.36 -7.70 -25.17
N THR A 85 4.28 -6.95 -24.94
CA THR A 85 4.03 -6.22 -23.70
C THR A 85 2.73 -6.68 -23.05
N LEU A 86 2.65 -6.52 -21.74
CA LEU A 86 1.44 -6.78 -20.96
C LEU A 86 0.78 -5.45 -20.59
N THR A 87 -0.43 -5.22 -21.11
CA THR A 87 -1.14 -3.94 -20.96
C THR A 87 -2.48 -4.09 -20.25
N CYS A 88 -2.82 -3.10 -19.42
CA CYS A 88 -4.13 -2.97 -18.84
C CYS A 88 -5.09 -2.27 -19.81
N ILE A 89 -6.09 -3.00 -20.35
CA ILE A 89 -7.19 -2.36 -21.08
C ILE A 89 -8.05 -1.57 -20.11
N ASP A 90 -8.58 -2.24 -19.09
CA ASP A 90 -9.22 -1.57 -17.95
C ASP A 90 -8.17 -1.27 -16.91
N SER A 91 -8.18 -0.06 -16.35
CA SER A 91 -7.15 0.37 -15.43
C SER A 91 -7.69 1.26 -14.30
N PHE A 92 -7.05 1.16 -13.16
CA PHE A 92 -7.16 2.10 -12.05
C PHE A 92 -5.86 2.89 -11.95
N THR A 93 -5.95 4.22 -11.95
CA THR A 93 -4.78 5.08 -11.74
C THR A 93 -4.93 5.94 -10.50
N ALA A 94 -3.87 5.95 -9.69
CA ALA A 94 -3.76 6.76 -8.49
C ALA A 94 -2.29 7.15 -8.25
N GLY A 95 -2.00 8.45 -8.28
CA GLY A 95 -0.61 8.91 -8.24
C GLY A 95 0.18 8.34 -9.41
N ARG A 96 1.25 7.58 -9.10
CA ARG A 96 2.09 6.92 -10.11
C ARG A 96 1.67 5.48 -10.42
N PHE A 97 0.65 4.97 -9.75
CA PHE A 97 0.19 3.59 -9.94
C PHE A 97 -0.82 3.49 -11.05
N THR A 98 -0.63 2.51 -11.92
CA THR A 98 -1.63 2.02 -12.87
C THR A 98 -1.80 0.53 -12.60
N LEU A 99 -2.98 0.12 -12.16
CA LEU A 99 -3.28 -1.24 -11.73
C LEU A 99 -4.48 -1.79 -12.49
N CYS A 100 -4.44 -3.09 -12.80
CA CYS A 100 -5.56 -3.87 -13.32
C CYS A 100 -5.55 -5.29 -12.71
N GLY A 101 -6.45 -6.15 -13.13
CA GLY A 101 -6.59 -7.49 -12.58
C GLY A 101 -7.12 -7.49 -11.14
N ASP A 102 -6.67 -8.43 -10.32
CA ASP A 102 -7.12 -8.61 -8.94
C ASP A 102 -6.05 -8.17 -7.93
N ASN A 103 -6.34 -7.11 -7.19
CA ASN A 103 -5.48 -6.60 -6.12
C ASN A 103 -6.20 -6.60 -4.76
N SER A 104 -7.21 -7.44 -4.61
CA SER A 104 -7.97 -7.56 -3.36
C SER A 104 -7.08 -7.90 -2.17
N GLY A 105 -7.33 -7.24 -1.05
CA GLY A 105 -6.55 -7.40 0.19
C GLY A 105 -5.22 -6.63 0.22
N GLN A 106 -4.82 -5.98 -0.87
CA GLN A 106 -3.61 -5.16 -0.94
C GLN A 106 -3.90 -3.69 -0.57
N HIS A 107 -2.85 -2.89 -0.51
CA HIS A 107 -2.94 -1.46 -0.23
C HIS A 107 -1.82 -0.69 -0.90
N ILE A 108 -2.02 0.61 -1.09
CA ILE A 108 -0.98 1.53 -1.56
C ILE A 108 -0.98 2.81 -0.73
N TYR A 109 0.20 3.37 -0.56
CA TYR A 109 0.42 4.70 0.00
C TYR A 109 0.83 5.65 -1.11
N ILE A 110 0.20 6.81 -1.16
CA ILE A 110 0.49 7.84 -2.16
C ILE A 110 0.83 9.13 -1.42
N PRO A 111 1.99 9.75 -1.68
CA PRO A 111 2.29 11.07 -1.17
C PRO A 111 1.21 12.07 -1.62
N PHE A 112 0.63 12.80 -0.69
CA PHE A 112 -0.40 13.78 -1.01
C PHE A 112 0.26 15.12 -1.37
N VAL A 113 0.51 15.31 -2.66
CA VAL A 113 1.12 16.53 -3.20
C VAL A 113 0.01 17.42 -3.79
N GLY A 114 0.05 18.74 -3.50
CA GLY A 114 -0.98 19.68 -3.96
C GLY A 114 -2.27 19.60 -3.14
N ASP A 115 -3.37 20.16 -3.66
CA ASP A 115 -4.64 20.32 -2.95
C ASP A 115 -5.63 19.17 -3.19
N SER A 116 -5.39 18.37 -4.20
CA SER A 116 -6.26 17.25 -4.55
C SER A 116 -5.50 16.12 -5.26
N LEU A 117 -6.04 14.91 -5.15
CA LEU A 117 -5.57 13.72 -5.83
C LEU A 117 -6.76 13.05 -6.52
N ALA A 118 -6.59 12.67 -7.78
CA ALA A 118 -7.58 11.95 -8.55
C ALA A 118 -7.36 10.44 -8.46
N LEU A 119 -8.45 9.70 -8.28
CA LEU A 119 -8.53 8.25 -8.41
C LEU A 119 -9.36 7.97 -9.66
N ASN A 120 -8.75 7.42 -10.70
CA ASN A 120 -9.40 7.25 -11.99
C ASN A 120 -9.53 5.77 -12.31
N PHE A 121 -10.74 5.34 -12.67
CA PHE A 121 -11.02 4.08 -13.31
C PHE A 121 -11.30 4.37 -14.78
N ASN A 122 -10.50 3.78 -15.66
CA ASN A 122 -10.70 3.80 -17.10
C ASN A 122 -11.10 2.38 -17.53
N LEU A 123 -12.33 2.20 -18.01
CA LEU A 123 -12.97 0.90 -18.23
C LEU A 123 -13.51 0.78 -19.66
N PRO A 124 -12.68 0.92 -20.70
CA PRO A 124 -13.13 0.89 -22.10
C PRO A 124 -13.68 -0.46 -22.51
N SER A 125 -13.23 -1.57 -21.90
CA SER A 125 -13.73 -2.91 -22.20
C SER A 125 -15.16 -3.12 -21.71
N ARG A 126 -15.60 -2.35 -20.68
CA ARG A 126 -16.88 -2.55 -19.99
C ARG A 126 -17.07 -3.97 -19.49
N TRP A 127 -15.98 -4.59 -19.01
CA TRP A 127 -16.02 -5.93 -18.47
C TRP A 127 -17.01 -6.01 -17.30
N SER A 128 -18.00 -6.90 -17.42
CA SER A 128 -19.17 -6.94 -16.52
C SER A 128 -18.83 -7.35 -15.09
N GLN A 129 -17.64 -7.91 -14.85
CA GLN A 129 -17.18 -8.32 -13.52
C GLN A 129 -16.30 -7.25 -12.84
N SER A 130 -16.02 -6.12 -13.52
CA SER A 130 -15.28 -5.02 -12.89
C SER A 130 -15.95 -4.55 -11.62
N ASN A 131 -15.27 -4.72 -10.49
CA ASN A 131 -15.82 -4.41 -9.17
C ASN A 131 -14.72 -3.92 -8.23
N TRP A 132 -15.04 -2.93 -7.41
CA TRP A 132 -14.11 -2.41 -6.40
C TRP A 132 -14.82 -1.95 -5.13
N HIS A 133 -14.15 -2.17 -4.01
CA HIS A 133 -14.49 -1.66 -2.70
C HIS A 133 -13.20 -1.16 -2.05
N LEU A 134 -13.01 0.16 -2.07
CA LEU A 134 -11.82 0.82 -1.56
C LEU A 134 -12.13 1.54 -0.26
N ILE A 135 -11.21 1.42 0.71
CA ILE A 135 -11.16 2.32 1.85
C ILE A 135 -10.02 3.31 1.60
N VAL A 136 -10.35 4.59 1.57
CA VAL A 136 -9.39 5.66 1.31
C VAL A 136 -9.29 6.53 2.56
N GLU A 137 -8.08 6.69 3.08
CA GLU A 137 -7.80 7.44 4.31
C GLU A 137 -6.75 8.50 4.04
N GLN A 138 -7.05 9.75 4.40
CA GLN A 138 -6.11 10.85 4.40
C GLN A 138 -5.35 10.86 5.72
N LEU A 139 -4.04 10.66 5.67
CA LEU A 139 -3.18 10.61 6.84
C LEU A 139 -2.48 11.95 7.04
N GLU A 140 -2.52 12.44 8.29
CA GLU A 140 -1.91 13.69 8.69
C GLU A 140 -0.53 13.46 9.29
N CYS A 141 0.48 14.15 8.75
CA CYS A 141 1.81 14.21 9.35
C CYS A 141 1.87 15.23 10.48
N PRO A 142 2.60 14.94 11.56
CA PRO A 142 2.89 15.96 12.54
C PRO A 142 3.63 17.14 11.88
N PRO A 143 3.39 18.38 12.32
CA PRO A 143 4.14 19.52 11.82
C PRO A 143 5.64 19.26 12.04
N ALA A 144 6.46 19.62 11.05
CA ALA A 144 7.89 19.61 11.24
C ALA A 144 8.21 20.41 12.51
N PRO A 145 9.10 19.92 13.39
CA PRO A 145 9.53 20.73 14.53
C PRO A 145 10.03 22.06 13.96
N SER A 146 9.30 23.14 14.24
CA SER A 146 9.78 24.47 13.94
C SER A 146 11.11 24.58 14.66
N HIS A 147 12.20 24.84 13.90
CA HIS A 147 13.44 25.29 14.52
C HIS A 147 13.04 26.45 15.40
N VAL A 148 13.09 26.24 16.72
CA VAL A 148 12.96 27.32 17.68
C VAL A 148 14.17 28.21 17.39
N ALA A 149 13.92 29.27 16.64
CA ALA A 149 14.91 30.30 16.42
C ALA A 149 15.33 30.80 17.80
N ASP A 150 16.63 30.83 18.03
CA ASP A 150 17.28 31.33 19.22
C ASP A 150 16.58 32.57 19.80
N GLY A 151 15.94 32.39 20.93
CA GLY A 151 15.33 33.49 21.68
C GLY A 151 14.63 32.93 22.90
N LEU A 152 15.16 33.23 24.09
CA LEU A 152 14.58 32.87 25.38
C LEU A 152 13.06 33.19 25.41
N PRO A 153 12.23 32.24 25.85
CA PRO A 153 10.80 32.46 25.92
C PRO A 153 10.46 33.49 27.00
N PRO A 154 9.53 34.43 26.72
CA PRO A 154 8.97 35.25 27.75
C PRO A 154 8.12 34.38 28.70
N LEU A 155 8.37 34.62 29.96
CA LEU A 155 7.80 34.04 31.18
C LEU A 155 6.35 33.51 31.13
N ILE A 156 6.28 32.21 31.41
CA ILE A 156 5.38 31.43 32.29
C ILE A 156 3.84 31.55 32.17
N SER A 157 3.23 32.62 31.72
CA SER A 157 1.75 32.71 31.65
C SER A 157 1.15 32.13 30.35
N GLY A 158 1.94 31.90 29.33
CA GLY A 158 1.53 31.23 28.08
C GLY A 158 1.59 29.70 28.12
N MET A 159 2.40 29.14 29.02
CA MET A 159 2.74 27.71 28.98
C MET A 159 1.55 26.76 29.26
N VAL A 160 0.53 27.17 29.98
CA VAL A 160 -0.59 26.27 30.31
C VAL A 160 -1.54 26.11 29.13
N ASN A 161 -1.76 27.18 28.36
CA ASN A 161 -2.60 27.12 27.17
C ASN A 161 -1.89 26.37 26.01
N ASP A 162 -0.58 26.59 25.85
CA ASP A 162 0.22 25.91 24.85
C ASP A 162 0.34 24.39 25.12
N ILE A 163 0.40 23.97 26.41
CA ILE A 163 0.43 22.54 26.79
C ILE A 163 -0.92 21.87 26.49
N LEU A 164 -2.04 22.57 26.69
CA LEU A 164 -3.37 22.05 26.38
C LEU A 164 -3.59 21.98 24.87
N ASP A 165 -3.12 22.96 24.10
CA ASP A 165 -3.14 22.93 22.64
C ASP A 165 -2.21 21.83 22.10
N LEU A 166 -1.02 21.66 22.64
CA LEU A 166 -0.12 20.57 22.29
C LEU A 166 -0.74 19.19 22.56
N ARG A 167 -1.45 19.01 23.70
CA ARG A 167 -2.15 17.74 23.97
C ARG A 167 -3.27 17.47 22.95
N ASN A 168 -4.04 18.50 22.59
CA ASN A 168 -5.09 18.37 21.57
C ASN A 168 -4.49 18.13 20.17
N VAL A 169 -3.40 18.80 19.84
CA VAL A 169 -2.64 18.60 18.61
C VAL A 169 -2.07 17.18 18.57
N PHE A 170 -1.38 16.74 19.64
CA PHE A 170 -0.83 15.38 19.70
C PHE A 170 -1.91 14.30 19.66
N SER A 171 -3.04 14.46 20.36
CA SER A 171 -4.12 13.48 20.33
C SER A 171 -4.74 13.35 18.93
N ARG A 172 -4.75 14.42 18.14
CA ARG A 172 -5.25 14.43 16.77
C ARG A 172 -4.39 13.62 15.82
N PHE A 173 -3.06 13.63 16.01
CA PHE A 173 -2.12 12.90 15.17
C PHE A 173 -1.81 11.48 15.65
N VAL A 174 -2.04 11.15 16.92
CA VAL A 174 -1.67 9.84 17.50
C VAL A 174 -2.25 8.66 16.70
N ASN A 175 -3.48 8.78 16.21
CA ASN A 175 -4.12 7.71 15.45
C ASN A 175 -3.47 7.52 14.08
N ASP A 176 -3.06 8.61 13.42
CA ASP A 176 -2.46 8.56 12.09
C ASP A 176 -0.98 8.14 12.14
N MET A 177 -0.25 8.52 13.19
CA MET A 177 1.19 8.18 13.34
C MET A 177 1.48 6.67 13.24
N ASN A 178 0.57 5.84 13.70
CA ASN A 178 0.72 4.39 13.60
C ASN A 178 0.48 3.86 12.18
N LEU A 179 -0.22 4.62 11.35
CA LEU A 179 -0.57 4.27 9.99
C LEU A 179 0.35 4.91 8.94
N LEU A 180 1.07 5.97 9.33
CA LEU A 180 1.97 6.67 8.40
C LEU A 180 3.08 5.74 7.92
N ALA A 181 3.18 5.61 6.61
CA ALA A 181 4.30 4.91 6.00
C ALA A 181 5.55 5.79 5.99
N PRO A 182 6.75 5.24 6.21
CA PRO A 182 8.00 5.94 5.99
C PRO A 182 8.08 6.50 4.56
N PRO A 183 8.76 7.65 4.35
CA PRO A 183 8.93 8.20 3.01
C PRO A 183 9.53 7.18 2.04
N GLY A 184 8.94 7.06 0.85
CA GLY A 184 9.37 6.13 -0.17
C GLY A 184 8.80 4.72 -0.07
N CYS A 185 8.00 4.42 0.95
CA CYS A 185 7.26 3.17 1.05
C CYS A 185 5.90 3.29 0.35
N ASP A 186 5.65 2.43 -0.61
CA ASP A 186 4.40 2.38 -1.37
C ASP A 186 3.40 1.39 -0.79
N GLN A 187 3.92 0.34 -0.16
CA GLN A 187 3.18 -0.55 0.73
C GLN A 187 3.88 -0.55 2.09
N TYR A 188 3.11 -0.53 3.16
CA TYR A 188 3.64 -0.52 4.52
C TYR A 188 2.85 -1.45 5.43
N TYR A 189 3.54 -2.44 5.96
CA TYR A 189 2.99 -3.45 6.85
C TYR A 189 3.40 -3.15 8.28
N THR A 190 2.42 -3.01 9.16
CA THR A 190 2.64 -2.62 10.58
C THR A 190 2.71 -3.80 11.53
N GLU A 191 2.16 -4.95 11.13
CA GLU A 191 2.14 -6.17 11.93
C GLU A 191 3.49 -6.88 11.91
N PRO A 192 3.84 -7.63 12.97
CA PRO A 192 5.11 -8.35 13.03
C PRO A 192 5.19 -9.56 12.09
N THR A 193 4.07 -10.01 11.57
CA THR A 193 3.96 -11.12 10.61
C THR A 193 2.91 -10.78 9.57
N GLY A 194 3.08 -11.29 8.37
CA GLY A 194 2.10 -11.08 7.30
C GLY A 194 2.48 -11.75 6.00
N LEU A 195 1.72 -11.45 4.97
CA LEU A 195 1.91 -11.95 3.61
C LEU A 195 2.06 -10.76 2.66
N ILE A 196 3.15 -10.74 1.91
CA ILE A 196 3.42 -9.76 0.85
C ILE A 196 3.23 -10.47 -0.48
N LYS A 197 2.42 -9.87 -1.36
CA LYS A 197 2.17 -10.38 -2.73
C LYS A 197 2.48 -9.29 -3.74
N SER A 198 2.97 -9.67 -4.91
CA SER A 198 3.01 -8.75 -6.05
C SER A 198 1.59 -8.34 -6.45
N PHE A 199 1.44 -7.16 -7.07
CA PHE A 199 0.14 -6.75 -7.61
C PHE A 199 -0.32 -7.75 -8.66
N ASN A 200 -1.63 -8.01 -8.70
CA ASN A 200 -2.31 -9.00 -9.54
C ASN A 200 -1.92 -10.46 -9.29
N TYR A 201 -1.24 -10.78 -8.17
CA TYR A 201 -0.93 -12.16 -7.84
C TYR A 201 -2.15 -12.88 -7.21
N ARG A 202 -2.53 -14.03 -7.76
CA ARG A 202 -3.56 -14.94 -7.21
C ARG A 202 -3.01 -16.35 -7.04
N ASP A 203 -3.23 -16.90 -5.85
CA ASP A 203 -2.81 -18.27 -5.55
C ASP A 203 -3.52 -19.28 -6.46
N GLY A 204 -2.75 -20.16 -7.09
CA GLY A 204 -3.26 -21.25 -7.95
C GLY A 204 -3.84 -20.79 -9.30
N MET A 205 -3.69 -19.52 -9.67
CA MET A 205 -4.12 -19.00 -10.96
C MET A 205 -2.93 -18.52 -11.78
N ASN A 206 -3.03 -18.65 -13.10
CA ASN A 206 -2.04 -18.13 -14.02
C ASN A 206 -2.32 -16.64 -14.29
N THR A 207 -2.02 -15.79 -13.29
CA THR A 207 -2.09 -14.33 -13.40
C THR A 207 -0.70 -13.76 -13.56
N HIS A 208 -0.58 -12.63 -14.25
CA HIS A 208 0.69 -11.98 -14.50
C HIS A 208 0.73 -10.62 -13.83
N TYR A 209 1.88 -10.23 -13.25
CA TYR A 209 2.06 -8.86 -12.80
C TYR A 209 2.20 -7.93 -14.01
N MET A 210 1.93 -6.65 -13.81
CA MET A 210 1.99 -5.66 -14.89
C MET A 210 3.42 -5.20 -15.16
N GLY A 211 3.74 -4.93 -16.41
CA GLY A 211 4.99 -4.28 -16.80
C GLY A 211 5.09 -2.84 -16.28
N SER A 212 6.31 -2.31 -16.26
CA SER A 212 6.63 -0.94 -15.85
C SER A 212 6.25 -0.58 -14.41
N LEU A 213 6.06 -1.58 -13.54
CA LEU A 213 5.80 -1.35 -12.13
C LEU A 213 7.11 -1.17 -11.35
N LYS A 214 7.14 -0.11 -10.52
CA LYS A 214 8.25 0.13 -9.58
C LYS A 214 7.66 0.57 -8.26
N TYR A 215 7.81 -0.26 -7.23
CA TYR A 215 7.30 0.08 -5.90
C TYR A 215 8.16 -0.51 -4.78
N THR A 216 8.04 0.11 -3.64
CA THR A 216 8.76 -0.27 -2.41
C THR A 216 7.77 -0.79 -1.38
N VAL A 217 8.06 -1.97 -0.86
CA VAL A 217 7.35 -2.58 0.26
C VAL A 217 8.19 -2.41 1.51
N CYS A 218 7.61 -1.90 2.57
CA CYS A 218 8.27 -1.74 3.86
C CYS A 218 7.51 -2.49 4.94
N VAL A 219 8.24 -3.02 5.92
CA VAL A 219 7.68 -3.62 7.13
C VAL A 219 8.12 -2.79 8.33
N LYS A 220 7.19 -2.55 9.26
CA LYS A 220 7.46 -1.77 10.46
C LYS A 220 8.56 -2.42 11.30
N GLN A 221 9.63 -1.67 11.49
CA GLN A 221 10.66 -2.06 12.42
C GLN A 221 10.29 -1.62 13.83
N THR A 222 10.30 -2.54 14.77
CA THR A 222 10.19 -2.23 16.21
C THR A 222 11.58 -2.09 16.81
N MET A 223 11.72 -1.41 17.96
CA MET A 223 13.02 -1.23 18.64
C MET A 223 13.71 -2.55 18.99
N LYS A 224 12.95 -3.64 19.09
CA LYS A 224 13.47 -4.97 19.43
C LYS A 224 13.75 -5.84 18.21
N ALA A 225 13.08 -5.60 17.09
CA ALA A 225 13.24 -6.40 15.88
C ALA A 225 14.42 -5.89 15.06
N THR A 226 15.47 -6.70 14.97
CA THR A 226 16.70 -6.39 14.21
C THR A 226 16.80 -7.19 12.92
N LEU A 227 16.03 -8.27 12.80
CA LEU A 227 15.98 -9.15 11.63
C LEU A 227 14.55 -9.35 11.16
N ILE A 228 14.42 -9.65 9.88
CA ILE A 228 13.18 -10.09 9.26
C ILE A 228 13.44 -11.37 8.49
N GLU A 229 12.54 -12.32 8.65
CA GLU A 229 12.53 -13.60 7.94
C GLU A 229 11.47 -13.54 6.87
N TYR A 230 11.86 -13.83 5.64
CA TYR A 230 11.01 -13.94 4.47
C TYR A 230 10.94 -15.40 4.05
N THR A 231 9.77 -16.02 4.16
CA THR A 231 9.52 -17.39 3.72
C THR A 231 8.77 -17.37 2.39
N VAL A 232 9.40 -17.86 1.37
CA VAL A 232 8.86 -17.87 0.01
C VAL A 232 7.72 -18.90 -0.11
N LYS A 233 6.56 -18.47 -0.60
CA LYS A 233 5.46 -19.36 -1.00
C LYS A 233 5.54 -19.65 -2.49
N THR A 234 5.67 -18.61 -3.28
CA THR A 234 5.85 -18.66 -4.72
C THR A 234 6.72 -17.50 -5.16
N PHE A 235 7.49 -17.71 -6.22
CA PHE A 235 8.31 -16.67 -6.82
C PHE A 235 8.59 -17.03 -8.28
N SER A 236 8.17 -16.19 -9.21
CA SER A 236 8.46 -16.33 -10.62
C SER A 236 8.41 -14.95 -11.29
N LEU A 237 9.57 -14.44 -11.62
CA LEU A 237 9.76 -13.19 -12.36
C LEU A 237 10.41 -13.48 -13.70
N SER A 238 10.50 -12.50 -14.59
CA SER A 238 11.30 -12.66 -15.80
C SER A 238 12.78 -12.84 -15.48
N SER A 239 13.49 -13.52 -16.34
CA SER A 239 14.95 -13.62 -16.31
C SER A 239 15.51 -13.73 -17.70
N GLU A 240 16.48 -12.91 -18.02
CA GLU A 240 17.18 -12.94 -19.29
C GLU A 240 18.25 -14.05 -19.36
N LEU A 241 18.70 -14.52 -18.19
CA LEU A 241 19.73 -15.56 -18.10
C LEU A 241 19.13 -16.85 -17.54
N PRO A 242 19.03 -17.92 -18.31
CA PRO A 242 18.25 -19.10 -17.96
C PRO A 242 18.78 -19.91 -16.77
N ASN A 243 20.00 -19.66 -16.30
CA ASN A 243 20.63 -20.45 -15.21
C ASN A 243 21.15 -19.58 -14.06
N GLU A 244 20.91 -18.29 -14.08
CA GLU A 244 21.35 -17.35 -13.06
C GLU A 244 20.15 -16.56 -12.54
N PHE A 245 19.93 -16.56 -11.23
CA PHE A 245 18.67 -16.11 -10.64
C PHE A 245 18.84 -15.09 -9.51
N TYR A 246 20.05 -14.61 -9.25
CA TYR A 246 20.29 -13.58 -8.25
C TYR A 246 21.55 -12.73 -8.53
N ASN A 247 21.62 -11.57 -7.87
CA ASN A 247 22.68 -10.57 -7.99
C ASN A 247 22.92 -10.07 -9.43
N GLU A 248 24.08 -10.33 -10.00
CA GLU A 248 24.49 -9.78 -11.30
C GLU A 248 23.54 -10.14 -12.44
N ALA A 249 22.97 -11.33 -12.41
CA ALA A 249 21.98 -11.77 -13.39
C ALA A 249 20.67 -10.99 -13.34
N CYS A 250 20.32 -10.45 -12.15
CA CYS A 250 19.09 -9.72 -11.90
C CYS A 250 19.31 -8.22 -11.74
N HIS A 251 20.56 -7.77 -11.83
CA HIS A 251 20.87 -6.36 -11.65
C HIS A 251 20.22 -5.51 -12.75
N PRO A 252 19.73 -4.30 -12.43
CA PRO A 252 19.04 -3.42 -13.38
C PRO A 252 19.98 -2.84 -14.47
N PHE A 253 21.14 -3.45 -14.72
CA PHE A 253 21.96 -3.10 -15.87
C PHE A 253 21.20 -3.35 -17.15
N ILE A 254 21.26 -2.37 -18.02
CA ILE A 254 20.79 -2.52 -19.38
C ILE A 254 21.77 -3.47 -20.08
N TYR A 255 21.30 -4.62 -20.52
CA TYR A 255 22.07 -5.46 -21.41
C TYR A 255 22.39 -4.72 -22.71
N THR A 256 23.42 -5.12 -23.41
CA THR A 256 23.86 -4.47 -24.67
C THR A 256 22.77 -4.41 -25.73
N ASP A 257 21.75 -5.25 -25.64
CA ASP A 257 20.57 -5.29 -26.53
C ASP A 257 19.37 -4.46 -25.99
N GLY A 258 19.51 -3.75 -24.88
CA GLY A 258 18.49 -2.89 -24.30
C GLY A 258 17.51 -3.58 -23.38
N ARG A 259 17.59 -4.92 -23.21
CA ARG A 259 16.70 -5.66 -22.29
C ARG A 259 17.03 -5.36 -20.82
N LYS A 260 16.06 -5.53 -19.96
CA LYS A 260 16.17 -5.39 -18.51
C LYS A 260 15.52 -6.59 -17.86
N SER A 261 16.09 -7.08 -16.77
CA SER A 261 15.45 -8.10 -15.94
C SER A 261 14.44 -7.47 -14.98
N ASP A 262 13.35 -8.16 -14.74
CA ASP A 262 12.50 -7.87 -13.59
C ASP A 262 13.17 -8.39 -12.33
N TYR A 263 13.04 -7.66 -11.25
CA TYR A 263 13.69 -8.09 -10.01
C TYR A 263 12.91 -7.72 -8.75
N LEU A 264 13.12 -8.53 -7.73
CA LEU A 264 12.85 -8.19 -6.34
C LEU A 264 14.18 -7.94 -5.63
N MET A 265 14.37 -6.74 -5.12
CA MET A 265 15.55 -6.37 -4.34
C MET A 265 15.22 -6.46 -2.85
N ILE A 266 16.03 -7.21 -2.10
CA ILE A 266 16.00 -7.26 -0.62
C ILE A 266 17.40 -6.90 -0.13
N PRO A 267 17.62 -5.65 0.33
CA PRO A 267 18.95 -5.22 0.75
C PRO A 267 19.40 -5.92 2.02
N ASN A 268 20.71 -6.10 2.17
CA ASN A 268 21.34 -6.69 3.34
C ASN A 268 20.73 -8.05 3.71
N SER A 269 20.48 -8.90 2.72
CA SER A 269 19.88 -10.22 2.90
C SER A 269 20.87 -11.36 2.74
N TYR A 270 20.53 -12.52 3.31
CA TYR A 270 21.26 -13.76 3.15
C TYR A 270 20.30 -14.96 3.23
N PHE A 271 20.72 -16.11 2.68
CA PHE A 271 19.94 -17.32 2.79
C PHE A 271 20.08 -17.94 4.19
N ALA A 272 18.97 -18.29 4.81
CA ALA A 272 18.96 -18.86 6.17
C ALA A 272 19.73 -20.19 6.27
N ASN A 273 19.76 -20.99 5.20
CA ASN A 273 20.50 -22.26 5.10
C ASN A 273 21.99 -22.08 4.76
N ASN A 274 22.40 -20.91 4.26
CA ASN A 274 23.80 -20.59 3.95
C ASN A 274 24.05 -19.09 4.00
N ALA A 275 24.45 -18.61 5.16
CA ALA A 275 24.70 -17.17 5.38
C ALA A 275 25.90 -16.61 4.61
N ALA A 276 26.72 -17.45 3.98
CA ALA A 276 27.80 -16.99 3.09
C ALA A 276 27.24 -16.48 1.74
N ILE A 277 26.04 -16.90 1.36
CA ILE A 277 25.37 -16.41 0.15
C ILE A 277 24.49 -15.23 0.54
N GLN A 278 24.86 -14.03 0.08
CA GLN A 278 24.25 -12.77 0.43
C GLN A 278 23.68 -12.07 -0.81
N PRO A 279 22.59 -12.59 -1.41
CA PRO A 279 21.98 -11.98 -2.58
C PRO A 279 21.23 -10.71 -2.20
N THR A 280 21.26 -9.74 -3.10
CA THR A 280 20.48 -8.50 -2.97
C THR A 280 19.34 -8.46 -3.99
N TYR A 281 19.54 -8.99 -5.18
CA TYR A 281 18.59 -9.00 -6.27
C TYR A 281 18.18 -10.44 -6.59
N PHE A 282 16.90 -10.65 -6.86
CA PHE A 282 16.30 -11.93 -7.21
C PHE A 282 15.44 -11.76 -8.47
N CYS A 283 15.59 -12.66 -9.44
CA CYS A 283 14.79 -12.71 -10.65
C CYS A 283 14.52 -14.16 -11.06
N GLY A 284 13.83 -14.37 -12.15
CA GLY A 284 13.49 -15.70 -12.62
C GLY A 284 12.79 -16.53 -11.55
N GLN A 285 13.27 -17.74 -11.34
CA GLN A 285 12.85 -18.68 -10.29
C GLN A 285 13.90 -18.78 -9.16
N GLY A 286 14.63 -17.69 -8.90
CA GLY A 286 15.75 -17.65 -7.95
C GLY A 286 15.39 -17.88 -6.50
N LEU A 287 14.10 -17.87 -6.18
CA LEU A 287 13.58 -18.22 -4.87
C LEU A 287 12.60 -19.38 -5.00
N THR A 288 12.88 -20.47 -4.31
CA THR A 288 12.04 -21.68 -4.34
C THR A 288 11.04 -21.70 -3.18
N PRO A 289 9.87 -22.34 -3.34
CA PRO A 289 8.91 -22.50 -2.26
C PRO A 289 9.53 -23.12 -1.00
N GLY A 290 9.29 -22.52 0.16
CA GLY A 290 9.86 -22.90 1.45
C GLY A 290 11.26 -22.36 1.71
N GLN A 291 11.92 -21.74 0.75
CA GLN A 291 13.20 -21.08 0.97
C GLN A 291 13.03 -19.86 1.88
N VAL A 292 14.01 -19.67 2.75
CA VAL A 292 13.99 -18.58 3.74
C VAL A 292 15.14 -17.62 3.48
N VAL A 293 14.79 -16.35 3.31
CA VAL A 293 15.73 -15.22 3.19
C VAL A 293 15.65 -14.41 4.47
N ILE A 294 16.80 -14.12 5.07
CA ILE A 294 16.90 -13.25 6.24
C ILE A 294 17.36 -11.88 5.77
N GLY A 295 16.61 -10.84 6.13
CA GLY A 295 16.98 -9.46 5.92
C GLY A 295 17.33 -8.77 7.23
N SER A 296 18.21 -7.77 7.17
CA SER A 296 18.48 -6.86 8.26
C SER A 296 17.85 -5.49 8.01
N SER A 297 17.81 -4.65 9.04
CA SER A 297 17.28 -3.28 8.96
C SER A 297 17.99 -2.44 7.86
N PRO A 298 17.23 -1.60 7.13
CA PRO A 298 15.78 -1.39 7.18
C PRO A 298 15.02 -2.52 6.45
N PHE A 299 13.81 -2.87 6.96
CA PHE A 299 12.98 -3.93 6.38
C PHE A 299 12.27 -3.46 5.12
N ILE A 300 12.97 -3.50 4.02
CA ILE A 300 12.55 -2.95 2.73
C ILE A 300 12.69 -4.01 1.64
N MET A 301 11.72 -4.09 0.75
CA MET A 301 11.78 -4.79 -0.52
C MET A 301 11.49 -3.79 -1.63
N ARG A 302 12.15 -3.91 -2.78
CA ARG A 302 11.84 -3.12 -3.98
C ARG A 302 11.57 -4.04 -5.14
N PHE A 303 10.40 -3.89 -5.72
CA PHE A 303 10.03 -4.58 -6.95
C PHE A 303 10.18 -3.64 -8.14
N SER A 304 10.71 -4.16 -9.22
CA SER A 304 10.80 -3.45 -10.51
C SER A 304 10.52 -4.43 -11.63
N SER A 305 9.58 -4.09 -12.51
CA SER A 305 9.36 -4.77 -13.78
C SER A 305 9.65 -3.83 -14.94
N ASP A 306 10.09 -4.40 -16.07
CA ASP A 306 10.26 -3.70 -17.32
C ASP A 306 8.94 -3.66 -18.14
N GLU A 307 9.00 -3.37 -19.42
CA GLU A 307 7.82 -3.28 -20.28
C GLU A 307 7.52 -4.58 -21.02
N GLN A 308 8.50 -5.48 -21.10
CA GLN A 308 8.38 -6.75 -21.84
C GLN A 308 7.61 -7.76 -21.01
N TRP A 309 7.02 -8.73 -21.69
CA TRP A 309 6.27 -9.81 -21.05
C TRP A 309 6.89 -11.18 -21.37
N GLN A 310 6.94 -12.03 -20.37
CA GLN A 310 7.31 -13.44 -20.47
C GLN A 310 6.25 -14.32 -19.79
N MET A 311 6.07 -15.54 -20.29
CA MET A 311 5.01 -16.43 -19.81
C MET A 311 5.16 -16.80 -18.33
N GLU A 312 6.38 -16.81 -17.80
CA GLU A 312 6.73 -17.19 -16.44
C GLU A 312 6.46 -16.07 -15.40
N GLU A 313 6.09 -14.89 -15.83
CA GLU A 313 5.92 -13.70 -14.99
C GLU A 313 4.66 -13.73 -14.13
N THR A 314 4.54 -14.70 -13.23
CA THR A 314 3.38 -14.83 -12.36
C THR A 314 3.47 -13.99 -11.08
N GLY A 315 4.68 -13.55 -10.70
CA GLY A 315 4.90 -12.73 -9.51
C GLY A 315 5.34 -13.51 -8.29
N PHE A 316 5.05 -12.97 -7.11
CA PHE A 316 5.49 -13.58 -5.85
C PHE A 316 4.45 -13.49 -4.74
N SER A 317 4.58 -14.45 -3.81
CA SER A 317 3.90 -14.49 -2.53
C SER A 317 4.91 -14.91 -1.46
N ILE A 318 5.14 -14.04 -0.46
CA ILE A 318 6.20 -14.18 0.54
C ILE A 318 5.62 -13.88 1.92
N GLU A 319 5.67 -14.85 2.82
CA GLU A 319 5.38 -14.61 4.23
C GLU A 319 6.57 -13.92 4.90
N TYR A 320 6.30 -12.97 5.79
CA TYR A 320 7.34 -12.35 6.57
C TYR A 320 7.08 -12.48 8.08
N ARG A 321 8.17 -12.47 8.85
CA ARG A 321 8.16 -12.43 10.31
C ARG A 321 9.34 -11.62 10.82
N THR A 322 9.07 -10.59 11.62
CA THR A 322 10.12 -9.83 12.31
C THR A 322 10.64 -10.61 13.52
N LYS A 323 11.96 -10.58 13.73
CA LYS A 323 12.64 -11.32 14.80
C LYS A 323 13.59 -10.40 15.59
N VAL A 324 13.76 -10.74 16.84
CA VAL A 324 14.83 -10.19 17.69
C VAL A 324 16.08 -11.02 17.43
N ALA A 325 17.22 -10.38 17.15
CA ALA A 325 18.48 -11.10 17.16
C ALA A 325 18.75 -11.59 18.58
N ILE A 326 19.05 -12.88 18.73
CA ILE A 326 19.41 -13.53 19.98
C ILE A 326 20.90 -13.32 20.21
#